data_efaa45871ae9c5baa774c044f0bcce74
#
_entry.id   efaa45871ae9c5baa774c044f0bcce74
#
_cell.length_a   1.000
_cell.length_b   1.000
_cell.length_c   1.000
_cell.angle_alpha   90.00
_cell.angle_beta   90.00
_cell.angle_gamma   90.00
#
_symmetry.space_group_name_H-M   'P 1'
#
loop_
_entity.id
_entity.type
_entity.pdbx_description
1 polymer ?
#
loop_
_entity_poly.entity_id
_entity_poly.type
_entity_poly.pdbx_seq_one_letter_code
_entity_poly.pdbx_strand_id
1 'polypeptide(L)'
;MSEGKFIKKKTYYTGVVYEWNLPTGSSYPFALECKVTVDRISGKFDVEKGAYRCYAASAERFPAVREHRWKNFDLVKNSGVPTIPNDCKAIRIHMSGDFFNQKYFDMWVQLAKDNPNIEMWAYTKSLQYWVNRINDIPENLVLTASYGGRQDELIERHNLKNVIVYKSPILVPKERPIDNNDDWARKPNINFALLDNMKVSKKSAVADFNKSFSNGTLFERE
;
A
#
# COMPACT_ATOMS: atom_id res chain seq x y z
N MET A 1 -14.56 -23.68 4.48
CA MET A 1 -13.69 -22.66 3.82
C MET A 1 -13.21 -21.71 4.90
N SER A 2 -11.91 -21.45 5.00
CA SER A 2 -11.38 -20.53 6.01
C SER A 2 -11.78 -19.11 5.64
N GLU A 3 -12.46 -18.42 6.55
CA GLU A 3 -12.78 -17.01 6.39
C GLU A 3 -11.49 -16.18 6.31
N GLY A 4 -11.43 -15.26 5.36
CA GLY A 4 -10.39 -14.25 5.30
C GLY A 4 -10.49 -13.29 6.50
N LYS A 5 -9.38 -12.66 6.90
CA LYS A 5 -9.34 -11.91 8.15
C LYS A 5 -8.70 -10.54 7.99
N PHE A 6 -9.36 -9.52 8.48
CA PHE A 6 -8.76 -8.20 8.71
C PHE A 6 -7.81 -8.22 9.91
N ILE A 7 -6.76 -7.40 9.87
CA ILE A 7 -5.88 -7.16 11.01
C ILE A 7 -6.21 -5.79 11.60
N LYS A 8 -6.55 -5.76 12.89
CA LYS A 8 -6.75 -4.52 13.63
C LYS A 8 -5.40 -3.84 13.85
N LYS A 9 -5.29 -2.58 13.44
CA LYS A 9 -4.08 -1.78 13.63
C LYS A 9 -4.15 -1.02 14.96
N LYS A 10 -3.06 -1.00 15.72
CA LYS A 10 -2.89 -0.03 16.79
C LYS A 10 -2.60 1.32 16.14
N THR A 11 -3.50 2.28 16.30
CA THR A 11 -3.46 3.48 15.48
C THR A 11 -3.01 4.72 16.22
N TYR A 12 -2.36 5.59 15.44
CA TYR A 12 -2.22 7.02 15.70
C TYR A 12 -3.48 7.82 15.30
N TYR A 13 -4.52 7.15 14.77
CA TYR A 13 -5.73 7.76 14.25
C TYR A 13 -6.87 7.72 15.27
N THR A 14 -7.75 8.70 15.19
CA THR A 14 -9.04 8.67 15.90
C THR A 14 -9.93 7.60 15.25
N GLY A 15 -10.10 6.47 15.93
CA GLY A 15 -10.95 5.38 15.47
C GLY A 15 -10.23 4.05 15.26
N VAL A 16 -11.00 3.03 14.93
CA VAL A 16 -10.49 1.67 14.71
C VAL A 16 -10.18 1.47 13.24
N VAL A 17 -8.90 1.30 12.93
CA VAL A 17 -8.39 1.02 11.58
C VAL A 17 -8.07 -0.45 11.43
N TYR A 18 -8.47 -1.00 10.29
CA TYR A 18 -8.14 -2.35 9.89
C TYR A 18 -7.31 -2.37 8.61
N GLU A 19 -6.51 -3.41 8.45
CA GLU A 19 -5.75 -3.69 7.23
C GLU A 19 -6.24 -4.97 6.58
N TRP A 20 -6.33 -4.94 5.25
CA TRP A 20 -6.51 -6.12 4.44
C TRP A 20 -5.27 -6.36 3.59
N ASN A 21 -4.63 -7.51 3.76
CA ASN A 21 -3.34 -7.80 3.15
C ASN A 21 -3.37 -9.08 2.33
N LEU A 22 -2.63 -9.07 1.21
CA LEU A 22 -2.44 -10.20 0.31
C LEU A 22 -0.94 -10.56 0.21
N PRO A 23 -0.57 -11.76 -0.30
CA PRO A 23 0.81 -12.16 -0.47
C PRO A 23 1.54 -11.28 -1.48
N THR A 24 2.81 -10.98 -1.17
CA THR A 24 3.69 -10.20 -2.03
C THR A 24 4.01 -10.94 -3.33
N GLY A 25 4.30 -10.17 -4.38
CA GLY A 25 4.66 -10.69 -5.70
C GLY A 25 3.50 -11.40 -6.41
N SER A 26 2.91 -12.41 -5.78
CA SER A 26 1.79 -13.19 -6.35
C SER A 26 0.54 -12.37 -6.62
N SER A 27 0.34 -11.28 -5.88
CA SER A 27 -0.79 -10.36 -6.07
C SER A 27 -0.40 -9.05 -6.79
N TYR A 28 0.80 -8.95 -7.39
CA TYR A 28 1.33 -7.74 -8.04
C TYR A 28 1.41 -7.91 -9.56
N PRO A 29 0.33 -7.72 -10.32
CA PRO A 29 0.37 -7.94 -11.76
C PRO A 29 1.24 -6.92 -12.51
N PHE A 30 1.31 -5.67 -12.03
CA PHE A 30 1.93 -4.56 -12.74
C PHE A 30 3.18 -3.98 -12.05
N ALA A 31 3.62 -4.51 -10.92
CA ALA A 31 4.86 -4.06 -10.31
C ALA A 31 6.08 -4.45 -11.15
N LEU A 32 7.04 -3.52 -11.28
CA LEU A 32 8.36 -3.76 -11.88
C LEU A 32 9.42 -3.92 -10.80
N GLU A 33 9.64 -2.87 -10.02
CA GLU A 33 10.76 -2.81 -9.08
C GLU A 33 10.51 -3.56 -7.77
N CYS A 34 9.27 -3.68 -7.35
CA CYS A 34 8.87 -4.23 -6.06
C CYS A 34 8.30 -5.65 -6.16
N LYS A 35 8.67 -6.42 -7.18
CA LYS A 35 8.14 -7.76 -7.44
C LYS A 35 8.97 -8.83 -6.74
N VAL A 36 8.86 -8.92 -5.42
CA VAL A 36 9.47 -9.99 -4.63
C VAL A 36 8.40 -11.01 -4.28
N THR A 37 8.59 -12.27 -4.69
CA THR A 37 7.71 -13.38 -4.35
C THR A 37 8.26 -14.14 -3.16
N VAL A 38 7.38 -14.58 -2.27
CA VAL A 38 7.74 -15.44 -1.15
C VAL A 38 7.04 -16.77 -1.32
N ASP A 39 7.81 -17.85 -1.31
CA ASP A 39 7.26 -19.19 -1.42
C ASP A 39 6.27 -19.48 -0.28
N ARG A 40 5.08 -19.92 -0.64
CA ARG A 40 3.96 -20.09 0.29
C ARG A 40 4.28 -21.07 1.42
N ILE A 41 5.05 -22.12 1.14
CA ILE A 41 5.33 -23.22 2.08
C ILE A 41 6.57 -22.90 2.91
N SER A 42 7.69 -22.67 2.24
CA SER A 42 9.00 -22.53 2.87
C SER A 42 9.28 -21.13 3.41
N GLY A 43 8.58 -20.10 2.91
CA GLY A 43 8.88 -18.69 3.20
C GLY A 43 10.18 -18.18 2.59
N LYS A 44 10.77 -18.91 1.66
CA LYS A 44 11.95 -18.46 0.91
C LYS A 44 11.58 -17.40 -0.10
N PHE A 45 12.48 -16.43 -0.27
CA PHE A 45 12.33 -15.40 -1.30
C PHE A 45 12.74 -15.94 -2.66
N ASP A 46 11.90 -15.68 -3.66
CA ASP A 46 12.25 -15.80 -5.06
C ASP A 46 12.58 -14.39 -5.57
N VAL A 47 13.89 -14.09 -5.56
CA VAL A 47 14.43 -12.79 -5.99
C VAL A 47 15.67 -13.00 -6.83
N GLU A 48 15.75 -12.28 -7.93
CA GLU A 48 16.99 -12.13 -8.66
C GLU A 48 18.04 -11.41 -7.80
N LYS A 49 19.32 -11.77 -7.96
CA LYS A 49 20.42 -11.09 -7.27
C LYS A 49 20.39 -9.60 -7.58
N GLY A 50 20.31 -8.77 -6.53
CA GLY A 50 20.27 -7.31 -6.67
C GLY A 50 18.88 -6.69 -6.74
N ALA A 51 17.82 -7.50 -6.69
CA ALA A 51 16.46 -7.02 -6.69
C ALA A 51 16.12 -6.18 -5.45
N TYR A 52 15.18 -5.26 -5.63
CA TYR A 52 14.66 -4.38 -4.59
C TYR A 52 14.20 -5.15 -3.34
N ARG A 53 14.61 -4.67 -2.15
CA ARG A 53 14.14 -5.25 -0.88
C ARG A 53 12.74 -4.76 -0.56
N CYS A 54 11.75 -5.61 -0.80
CA CYS A 54 10.37 -5.33 -0.40
C CYS A 54 10.21 -5.55 1.12
N TYR A 55 9.85 -4.50 1.86
CA TYR A 55 9.56 -4.62 3.31
C TYR A 55 8.40 -5.57 3.60
N ALA A 56 7.39 -5.57 2.74
CA ALA A 56 6.22 -6.43 2.89
C ALA A 56 6.58 -7.91 2.72
N ALA A 57 7.48 -8.23 1.76
CA ALA A 57 8.00 -9.58 1.59
C ALA A 57 8.80 -10.05 2.82
N SER A 58 9.56 -9.13 3.43
CA SER A 58 10.32 -9.45 4.65
C SER A 58 9.43 -9.93 5.80
N ALA A 59 8.19 -9.44 5.90
CA ALA A 59 7.23 -9.90 6.91
C ALA A 59 6.70 -11.31 6.62
N GLU A 60 6.69 -11.76 5.37
CA GLU A 60 6.23 -13.11 5.00
C GLU A 60 7.19 -14.25 5.37
N ARG A 61 8.39 -13.93 5.87
CA ARG A 61 9.25 -14.93 6.52
C ARG A 61 8.56 -15.54 7.75
N PHE A 62 7.71 -14.78 8.43
CA PHE A 62 6.93 -15.28 9.56
C PHE A 62 5.75 -16.12 9.06
N PRO A 63 5.66 -17.42 9.45
CA PRO A 63 4.61 -18.31 8.95
C PRO A 63 3.19 -17.79 9.17
N ALA A 64 2.90 -17.23 10.35
CA ALA A 64 1.57 -16.69 10.66
C ALA A 64 1.15 -15.54 9.74
N VAL A 65 2.08 -14.64 9.40
CA VAL A 65 1.82 -13.53 8.46
C VAL A 65 1.57 -14.07 7.06
N ARG A 66 2.40 -15.01 6.62
CA ARG A 66 2.31 -15.65 5.30
C ARG A 66 0.99 -16.39 5.17
N GLU A 67 0.65 -17.26 6.11
CA GLU A 67 -0.59 -18.01 6.13
C GLU A 67 -1.83 -17.09 6.09
N HIS A 68 -1.84 -16.03 6.89
CA HIS A 68 -2.91 -15.05 6.92
C HIS A 68 -3.13 -14.40 5.54
N ARG A 69 -2.06 -13.92 4.90
CA ARG A 69 -2.14 -13.27 3.59
C ARG A 69 -2.62 -14.23 2.49
N TRP A 70 -2.14 -15.46 2.52
CA TRP A 70 -2.58 -16.49 1.59
C TRP A 70 -4.04 -16.89 1.80
N LYS A 71 -4.53 -17.00 3.04
CA LYS A 71 -5.95 -17.24 3.33
C LYS A 71 -6.82 -16.12 2.75
N ASN A 72 -6.41 -14.87 2.90
CA ASN A 72 -7.10 -13.75 2.31
C ASN A 72 -7.10 -13.84 0.78
N PHE A 73 -5.97 -14.18 0.18
CA PHE A 73 -5.85 -14.31 -1.27
C PHE A 73 -6.71 -15.45 -1.82
N ASP A 74 -6.70 -16.60 -1.17
CA ASP A 74 -7.55 -17.73 -1.56
C ASP A 74 -9.04 -17.39 -1.49
N LEU A 75 -9.46 -16.64 -0.45
CA LEU A 75 -10.85 -16.17 -0.35
C LEU A 75 -11.22 -15.32 -1.57
N VAL A 76 -10.50 -14.23 -1.82
CA VAL A 76 -10.86 -13.27 -2.86
C VAL A 76 -10.61 -13.80 -4.28
N LYS A 77 -9.65 -14.70 -4.47
CA LYS A 77 -9.42 -15.39 -5.73
C LYS A 77 -10.61 -16.28 -6.11
N ASN A 78 -11.26 -16.90 -5.12
CA ASN A 78 -12.47 -17.70 -5.30
C ASN A 78 -13.76 -16.85 -5.21
N SER A 79 -13.66 -15.54 -5.42
CA SER A 79 -14.79 -14.61 -5.43
C SER A 79 -15.50 -14.44 -4.08
N GLY A 80 -14.84 -14.81 -2.99
CA GLY A 80 -15.31 -14.45 -1.65
C GLY A 80 -15.13 -12.95 -1.40
N VAL A 81 -16.01 -12.40 -0.56
CA VAL A 81 -15.98 -10.98 -0.16
C VAL A 81 -15.51 -10.90 1.29
N PRO A 82 -14.56 -10.00 1.63
CA PRO A 82 -14.16 -9.79 3.02
C PRO A 82 -15.32 -9.32 3.90
N THR A 83 -15.48 -9.93 5.07
CA THR A 83 -16.44 -9.44 6.07
C THR A 83 -15.81 -8.34 6.90
N ILE A 84 -16.33 -7.12 6.76
CA ILE A 84 -15.82 -5.95 7.51
C ILE A 84 -16.22 -6.08 8.99
N PRO A 85 -15.27 -5.90 9.94
CA PRO A 85 -15.60 -5.91 11.37
C PRO A 85 -16.56 -4.78 11.77
N ASN A 86 -17.49 -5.07 12.69
CA ASN A 86 -18.55 -4.12 13.09
C ASN A 86 -18.02 -2.82 13.73
N ASP A 87 -16.85 -2.87 14.35
CA ASP A 87 -16.21 -1.70 14.99
C ASP A 87 -15.28 -0.93 14.02
N CYS A 88 -15.21 -1.34 12.75
CA CYS A 88 -14.35 -0.74 11.74
C CYS A 88 -14.77 0.70 11.42
N LYS A 89 -13.81 1.63 11.46
CA LYS A 89 -14.00 3.02 11.03
C LYS A 89 -13.22 3.36 9.78
N ALA A 90 -12.11 2.66 9.56
CA ALA A 90 -11.30 2.88 8.38
C ALA A 90 -10.56 1.60 7.95
N ILE A 91 -10.27 1.47 6.67
CA ILE A 91 -9.56 0.32 6.08
C ILE A 91 -8.39 0.80 5.23
N ARG A 92 -7.18 0.34 5.58
CA ARG A 92 -6.05 0.37 4.67
C ARG A 92 -6.07 -0.89 3.81
N ILE A 93 -6.41 -0.72 2.55
CA ILE A 93 -6.37 -1.81 1.59
C ILE A 93 -4.91 -1.97 1.13
N HIS A 94 -4.33 -3.16 1.34
CA HIS A 94 -2.99 -3.54 0.90
C HIS A 94 -1.81 -2.74 1.51
N MET A 95 -1.50 -2.95 2.79
CA MET A 95 -0.13 -2.70 3.23
C MET A 95 0.83 -3.69 2.55
N SER A 96 0.32 -4.85 2.15
CA SER A 96 0.95 -5.86 1.31
C SER A 96 -0.08 -6.40 0.35
N GLY A 97 0.26 -6.53 -0.92
CA GLY A 97 -0.66 -6.90 -1.98
C GLY A 97 -0.96 -5.74 -2.92
N ASP A 98 -1.68 -6.03 -4.00
CA ASP A 98 -2.26 -5.06 -4.92
C ASP A 98 -3.54 -5.66 -5.52
N PHE A 99 -4.28 -4.89 -6.28
CA PHE A 99 -5.42 -5.39 -7.04
C PHE A 99 -4.91 -6.28 -8.18
N PHE A 100 -5.16 -7.58 -8.08
CA PHE A 100 -4.58 -8.55 -8.99
C PHE A 100 -5.43 -8.83 -10.25
N ASN A 101 -6.70 -8.40 -10.26
CA ASN A 101 -7.57 -8.39 -11.44
C ASN A 101 -8.71 -7.37 -11.27
N GLN A 102 -9.43 -7.09 -12.39
CA GLN A 102 -10.53 -6.13 -12.41
C GLN A 102 -11.68 -6.51 -11.45
N LYS A 103 -12.06 -7.78 -11.42
CA LYS A 103 -13.16 -8.26 -10.57
C LYS A 103 -12.89 -8.00 -9.08
N TYR A 104 -11.64 -8.18 -8.64
CA TYR A 104 -11.24 -7.91 -7.27
C TYR A 104 -11.20 -6.40 -6.97
N PHE A 105 -10.77 -5.59 -7.94
CA PHE A 105 -10.86 -4.14 -7.83
C PHE A 105 -12.32 -3.68 -7.70
N ASP A 106 -13.20 -4.17 -8.59
CA ASP A 106 -14.63 -3.84 -8.60
C ASP A 106 -15.32 -4.26 -7.30
N MET A 107 -14.92 -5.37 -6.69
CA MET A 107 -15.39 -5.80 -5.37
C MET A 107 -15.09 -4.74 -4.29
N TRP A 108 -13.89 -4.14 -4.29
CA TRP A 108 -13.55 -3.09 -3.33
C TRP A 108 -14.31 -1.80 -3.59
N VAL A 109 -14.52 -1.43 -4.85
CA VAL A 109 -15.38 -0.29 -5.21
C VAL A 109 -16.80 -0.52 -4.68
N GLN A 110 -17.35 -1.72 -4.85
CA GLN A 110 -18.67 -2.06 -4.33
C GLN A 110 -18.71 -2.06 -2.81
N LEU A 111 -17.73 -2.66 -2.13
CA LEU A 111 -17.62 -2.62 -0.67
C LEU A 111 -17.60 -1.19 -0.12
N ALA A 112 -16.88 -0.28 -0.80
CA ALA A 112 -16.85 1.11 -0.39
C ALA A 112 -18.22 1.79 -0.57
N LYS A 113 -18.93 1.54 -1.67
CA LYS A 113 -20.29 2.04 -1.89
C LYS A 113 -21.28 1.53 -0.84
N ASP A 114 -21.18 0.26 -0.47
CA ASP A 114 -22.06 -0.38 0.52
C ASP A 114 -21.76 0.09 1.95
N ASN A 115 -20.59 0.69 2.18
CA ASN A 115 -20.13 1.15 3.51
C ASN A 115 -19.66 2.63 3.48
N PRO A 116 -20.54 3.60 3.16
CA PRO A 116 -20.16 4.99 2.94
C PRO A 116 -19.55 5.70 4.17
N ASN A 117 -19.78 5.16 5.37
CA ASN A 117 -19.26 5.70 6.63
C ASN A 117 -17.89 5.12 7.02
N ILE A 118 -17.30 4.23 6.21
CA ILE A 118 -15.99 3.65 6.42
C ILE A 118 -15.03 4.27 5.41
N GLU A 119 -14.01 4.96 5.92
CA GLU A 119 -12.94 5.50 5.09
C GLU A 119 -12.04 4.36 4.58
N MET A 120 -11.75 4.33 3.28
CA MET A 120 -10.90 3.33 2.68
C MET A 120 -9.80 4.00 1.85
N TRP A 121 -8.57 3.47 1.91
CA TRP A 121 -7.49 3.94 1.04
C TRP A 121 -6.58 2.81 0.60
N ALA A 122 -6.00 2.97 -0.59
CA ALA A 122 -5.07 2.03 -1.17
C ALA A 122 -3.98 2.73 -1.97
N TYR A 123 -2.78 2.15 -1.92
CA TYR A 123 -1.73 2.39 -2.92
C TYR A 123 -1.80 1.31 -3.98
N THR A 124 -1.67 1.67 -5.24
CA THR A 124 -1.76 0.69 -6.32
C THR A 124 -0.84 1.00 -7.50
N LYS A 125 -0.34 -0.04 -8.13
CA LYS A 125 0.29 -0.04 -9.46
C LYS A 125 -0.64 -0.64 -10.53
N SER A 126 -1.82 -1.10 -10.14
CA SER A 126 -2.83 -1.71 -11.00
C SER A 126 -3.74 -0.65 -11.61
N LEU A 127 -3.12 0.32 -12.32
CA LEU A 127 -3.76 1.56 -12.73
C LEU A 127 -4.85 1.36 -13.78
N GLN A 128 -4.71 0.36 -14.67
CA GLN A 128 -5.74 0.08 -15.67
C GLN A 128 -7.10 -0.27 -15.02
N TYR A 129 -7.09 -0.98 -13.88
CA TYR A 129 -8.34 -1.33 -13.21
C TYR A 129 -9.01 -0.09 -12.62
N TRP A 130 -8.23 0.86 -12.11
CA TRP A 130 -8.73 2.14 -11.64
C TRP A 130 -9.28 2.98 -12.79
N VAL A 131 -8.52 3.13 -13.89
CA VAL A 131 -8.93 3.91 -15.06
C VAL A 131 -10.25 3.39 -15.64
N ASN A 132 -10.44 2.07 -15.67
CA ASN A 132 -11.70 1.45 -16.13
C ASN A 132 -12.92 1.82 -15.24
N ARG A 133 -12.69 2.37 -14.05
CA ARG A 133 -13.72 2.79 -13.08
C ARG A 133 -13.55 4.22 -12.61
N ILE A 134 -12.82 5.05 -13.35
CA ILE A 134 -12.42 6.38 -12.89
C ILE A 134 -13.59 7.26 -12.46
N ASN A 135 -14.73 7.14 -13.12
CA ASN A 135 -15.96 7.88 -12.82
C ASN A 135 -16.89 7.16 -11.83
N ASP A 136 -16.48 6.01 -11.29
CA ASP A 136 -17.29 5.13 -10.45
C ASP A 136 -16.72 4.93 -9.05
N ILE A 137 -15.60 5.58 -8.74
CA ILE A 137 -14.93 5.50 -7.43
C ILE A 137 -15.71 6.35 -6.41
N PRO A 138 -16.22 5.77 -5.31
CA PRO A 138 -16.93 6.53 -4.29
C PRO A 138 -15.97 7.39 -3.47
N GLU A 139 -16.49 8.49 -2.90
CA GLU A 139 -15.70 9.49 -2.17
C GLU A 139 -14.93 8.93 -0.96
N ASN A 140 -15.48 7.89 -0.33
CA ASN A 140 -14.84 7.23 0.82
C ASN A 140 -13.74 6.22 0.43
N LEU A 141 -13.43 6.05 -0.86
CA LEU A 141 -12.31 5.22 -1.36
C LEU A 141 -11.25 6.10 -2.00
N VAL A 142 -10.18 6.38 -1.28
CA VAL A 142 -9.05 7.18 -1.78
C VAL A 142 -7.98 6.26 -2.36
N LEU A 143 -7.76 6.37 -3.67
CA LEU A 143 -6.73 5.64 -4.38
C LEU A 143 -5.50 6.52 -4.62
N THR A 144 -4.31 5.93 -4.51
CA THR A 144 -3.02 6.57 -4.80
C THR A 144 -2.20 5.71 -5.74
N ALA A 145 -1.93 6.22 -6.94
CA ALA A 145 -1.04 5.58 -7.89
C ALA A 145 0.41 5.60 -7.37
N SER A 146 1.05 4.45 -7.34
CA SER A 146 2.44 4.32 -6.89
C SER A 146 3.35 4.10 -8.07
N TYR A 147 4.28 5.02 -8.33
CA TYR A 147 5.28 4.88 -9.40
C TYR A 147 6.15 3.61 -9.25
N GLY A 148 6.76 3.17 -10.36
CA GLY A 148 7.55 1.95 -10.45
C GLY A 148 6.74 0.74 -10.92
N GLY A 149 5.65 0.98 -11.65
CA GLY A 149 4.80 -0.02 -12.29
C GLY A 149 4.94 -0.04 -13.81
N ARG A 150 4.26 -1.01 -14.45
CA ARG A 150 4.23 -1.17 -15.92
C ARG A 150 3.29 -0.20 -16.63
N GLN A 151 2.53 0.58 -15.88
CA GLN A 151 1.44 1.42 -16.39
C GLN A 151 1.57 2.86 -15.90
N ASP A 152 2.78 3.29 -15.54
CA ASP A 152 3.03 4.61 -14.96
C ASP A 152 2.59 5.76 -15.88
N GLU A 153 2.55 5.54 -17.20
CA GLU A 153 2.04 6.50 -18.18
C GLU A 153 0.55 6.86 -17.98
N LEU A 154 -0.22 5.99 -17.32
CA LEU A 154 -1.62 6.27 -16.99
C LEU A 154 -1.76 7.33 -15.89
N ILE A 155 -0.74 7.52 -15.04
CA ILE A 155 -0.74 8.50 -13.96
C ILE A 155 -0.89 9.90 -14.57
N GLU A 156 -0.02 10.24 -15.51
CA GLU A 156 -0.02 11.55 -16.17
C GLU A 156 -1.24 11.71 -17.09
N ARG A 157 -1.54 10.66 -17.90
CA ARG A 157 -2.64 10.69 -18.86
C ARG A 157 -4.00 10.98 -18.23
N HIS A 158 -4.23 10.46 -17.02
CA HIS A 158 -5.50 10.59 -16.30
C HIS A 158 -5.41 11.50 -15.08
N ASN A 159 -4.28 12.19 -14.89
CA ASN A 159 -4.01 13.06 -13.74
C ASN A 159 -4.36 12.36 -12.41
N LEU A 160 -3.89 11.12 -12.24
CA LEU A 160 -4.19 10.34 -11.04
C LEU A 160 -3.40 10.88 -9.85
N LYS A 161 -4.05 10.93 -8.68
CA LYS A 161 -3.37 11.13 -7.40
C LYS A 161 -2.22 10.13 -7.29
N ASN A 162 -1.02 10.60 -6.93
CA ASN A 162 0.15 9.74 -6.99
C ASN A 162 1.14 9.94 -5.84
N VAL A 163 2.01 8.93 -5.67
CA VAL A 163 3.10 8.91 -4.72
C VAL A 163 4.39 8.45 -5.39
N ILE A 164 5.49 9.11 -5.03
CA ILE A 164 6.85 8.72 -5.42
C ILE A 164 7.64 8.38 -4.17
N VAL A 165 8.40 7.28 -4.22
CA VAL A 165 9.30 6.87 -3.15
C VAL A 165 10.69 7.46 -3.39
N TYR A 166 11.21 8.26 -2.45
CA TYR A 166 12.51 8.89 -2.53
C TYR A 166 13.49 8.25 -1.55
N LYS A 167 14.76 8.16 -1.94
CA LYS A 167 15.83 7.61 -1.10
C LYS A 167 16.24 8.54 0.04
N SER A 168 15.95 9.83 -0.07
CA SER A 168 16.32 10.83 0.93
C SER A 168 15.35 12.01 0.87
N PRO A 169 15.04 12.65 2.02
CA PRO A 169 14.19 13.84 2.06
C PRO A 169 14.72 15.01 1.21
N ILE A 170 16.03 15.13 1.06
CA ILE A 170 16.66 16.20 0.25
C ILE A 170 16.31 16.11 -1.24
N LEU A 171 15.91 14.93 -1.71
CA LEU A 171 15.52 14.69 -3.11
C LEU A 171 14.03 14.96 -3.34
N VAL A 172 13.26 15.21 -2.29
CA VAL A 172 11.81 15.45 -2.41
C VAL A 172 11.58 16.90 -2.82
N PRO A 173 10.84 17.14 -3.92
CA PRO A 173 10.44 18.50 -4.31
C PRO A 173 9.67 19.20 -3.19
N LYS A 174 9.88 20.51 -3.00
CA LYS A 174 9.30 21.29 -1.89
C LYS A 174 7.76 21.29 -1.89
N GLU A 175 7.17 21.23 -3.07
CA GLU A 175 5.71 21.19 -3.28
C GLU A 175 5.07 19.84 -2.97
N ARG A 176 5.89 18.80 -2.75
CA ARG A 176 5.41 17.44 -2.50
C ARG A 176 5.58 17.08 -1.01
N PRO A 177 4.53 17.05 -0.20
CA PRO A 177 4.63 16.73 1.21
C PRO A 177 5.11 15.28 1.41
N ILE A 178 5.84 15.02 2.49
CA ILE A 178 6.28 13.69 2.86
C ILE A 178 5.25 13.07 3.80
N ASP A 179 4.82 11.85 3.49
CA ASP A 179 3.89 11.09 4.32
C ASP A 179 4.65 10.05 5.15
N ASN A 180 4.40 10.04 6.46
CA ASN A 180 5.01 9.09 7.38
C ASN A 180 3.99 8.15 8.04
N ASN A 181 2.70 8.45 7.90
CA ASN A 181 1.63 7.83 8.68
C ASN A 181 0.31 7.65 7.91
N ASP A 182 0.34 7.70 6.58
CA ASP A 182 -0.80 7.64 5.67
C ASP A 182 -1.77 8.86 5.74
N ASP A 183 -1.37 9.99 6.34
CA ASP A 183 -2.24 11.16 6.44
C ASP A 183 -2.54 11.76 5.06
N TRP A 184 -1.53 11.83 4.19
CA TRP A 184 -1.72 12.30 2.81
C TRP A 184 -2.33 11.22 1.91
N ALA A 185 -2.09 9.94 2.21
CA ALA A 185 -2.71 8.84 1.48
C ALA A 185 -4.24 8.88 1.59
N ARG A 186 -4.77 9.31 2.73
CA ARG A 186 -6.20 9.39 3.02
C ARG A 186 -6.89 10.63 2.43
N LYS A 187 -6.13 11.67 2.07
CA LYS A 187 -6.68 12.91 1.50
C LYS A 187 -6.78 12.79 -0.02
N PRO A 188 -7.93 13.06 -0.64
CA PRO A 188 -8.03 13.08 -2.10
C PRO A 188 -7.18 14.21 -2.70
N ASN A 189 -6.79 14.05 -3.96
CA ASN A 189 -6.18 15.09 -4.81
C ASN A 189 -4.86 15.70 -4.33
N ILE A 190 -4.13 15.05 -3.42
CA ILE A 190 -2.81 15.49 -2.97
C ILE A 190 -1.77 14.47 -3.38
N ASN A 191 -0.86 14.88 -4.25
CA ASN A 191 0.34 14.11 -4.58
C ASN A 191 1.37 14.27 -3.46
N PHE A 192 2.01 13.18 -3.05
CA PHE A 192 2.93 13.20 -1.93
C PHE A 192 4.14 12.29 -2.15
N ALA A 193 5.09 12.34 -1.24
CA ALA A 193 6.30 11.52 -1.24
C ALA A 193 6.27 10.53 -0.08
N LEU A 194 6.87 9.37 -0.29
CA LEU A 194 7.30 8.45 0.76
C LEU A 194 8.83 8.38 0.77
N LEU A 195 9.38 8.11 1.93
CA LEU A 195 10.81 7.81 2.04
C LEU A 195 11.03 6.29 2.02
N ASP A 196 12.08 5.89 1.31
CA ASP A 196 12.48 4.49 1.28
C ASP A 196 12.87 4.03 2.70
N ASN A 197 12.18 3.01 3.19
CA ASN A 197 12.44 2.40 4.49
C ASN A 197 13.67 1.46 4.47
N MET A 198 14.52 1.51 3.44
CA MET A 198 15.77 0.75 3.44
C MET A 198 16.62 1.18 4.63
N LYS A 199 17.10 0.21 5.41
CA LYS A 199 18.06 0.44 6.47
C LYS A 199 19.35 0.99 5.85
N VAL A 200 19.46 2.29 5.79
CA VAL A 200 20.72 2.97 5.47
C VAL A 200 21.71 2.65 6.59
N SER A 201 22.95 2.34 6.25
CA SER A 201 23.95 1.98 7.26
C SER A 201 24.08 3.14 8.26
N LYS A 202 24.23 2.80 9.56
CA LYS A 202 24.37 3.80 10.64
C LYS A 202 25.53 4.79 10.42
N LYS A 203 26.41 4.51 9.46
CA LYS A 203 27.60 5.32 9.13
C LYS A 203 27.38 6.31 7.98
N SER A 204 26.19 6.36 7.37
CA SER A 204 25.97 7.29 6.26
C SER A 204 25.29 8.58 6.74
N ALA A 205 25.68 9.72 6.19
CA ALA A 205 25.03 11.01 6.45
C ALA A 205 23.52 11.01 6.17
N VAL A 206 23.07 10.14 5.27
CA VAL A 206 21.65 9.91 4.97
C VAL A 206 20.93 9.22 6.12
N ALA A 207 21.60 8.32 6.86
CA ALA A 207 21.01 7.67 8.04
C ALA A 207 20.78 8.66 9.18
N ASP A 208 21.74 9.56 9.39
CA ASP A 208 21.65 10.58 10.45
C ASP A 208 20.59 11.62 10.11
N PHE A 209 20.49 12.01 8.85
CA PHE A 209 19.46 12.92 8.36
C PHE A 209 18.06 12.30 8.47
N ASN A 210 17.87 11.05 8.06
CA ASN A 210 16.58 10.34 8.18
C ASN A 210 16.16 10.16 9.65
N LYS A 211 17.13 9.96 10.56
CA LYS A 211 16.87 9.85 11.99
C LYS A 211 16.41 11.18 12.60
N SER A 212 17.03 12.30 12.23
CA SER A 212 16.61 13.63 12.67
C SER A 212 15.22 13.99 12.15
N PHE A 213 14.89 13.58 10.92
CA PHE A 213 13.59 13.79 10.31
C PHE A 213 12.47 12.99 11.00
N SER A 214 12.72 11.71 11.33
CA SER A 214 11.74 10.85 12.02
C SER A 214 11.46 11.29 13.47
N ASN A 215 12.39 12.01 14.08
CA ASN A 215 12.23 12.56 15.42
C ASN A 215 11.56 13.94 15.49
N GLY A 216 11.05 14.47 14.36
CA GLY A 216 10.33 15.75 14.31
C GLY A 216 11.21 16.99 14.56
N THR A 217 12.53 16.84 14.56
CA THR A 217 13.46 17.91 14.94
C THR A 217 13.95 18.80 13.80
N LEU A 218 13.38 18.67 12.60
CA LEU A 218 13.73 19.53 11.48
C LEU A 218 12.47 20.01 10.78
N PHE A 219 12.11 21.23 11.11
CA PHE A 219 11.46 22.26 10.30
C PHE A 219 10.58 23.17 11.16
N GLU A 220 11.18 23.89 12.09
CA GLU A 220 10.87 25.29 12.26
C GLU A 220 11.76 26.01 11.24
N ARG A 221 11.23 26.49 10.16
CA ARG A 221 11.87 27.47 9.29
C ARG A 221 11.14 28.79 9.44
N GLU A 222 11.90 29.76 9.92
CA GLU A 222 11.64 31.17 9.73
C GLU A 222 11.26 31.53 8.30
#